data_fd512d48f502c7d81ed6c10fb8e32232
#
_entry.id   fd512d48f502c7d81ed6c10fb8e32232
#
_cell.length_a   1.000
_cell.length_b   1.000
_cell.length_c   1.000
_cell.angle_alpha   90.00
_cell.angle_beta   90.00
_cell.angle_gamma   90.00
#
_symmetry.space_group_name_H-M   'P 1'
#
loop_
_entity.id
_entity.type
_entity.pdbx_description
1 polymer ?
#
loop_
_entity_poly.entity_id
_entity_poly.type
_entity_poly.pdbx_seq_one_letter_code
_entity_poly.pdbx_strand_id
1 'polypeptide(L)'
;VTYKRKEVIGNATLYLGDCLEILPTLPKVDAVITDPPYGIDYNHSGAHGRFNGVGVTKAARERGNHPIHGDNKPFDPSPWLNFCSNVLMWGADHFYPRLPDSGRFLAWNKLGDMEPWDSFSDVEFAWHSADKAARIFSMKWKGIACDKAGEDNGLRVHTTQKPIRLMRWCIEQAGSPETILDPYMGSGTTGLAAGNLGRAFIGIEIEPKYF
;
A
#
# COMPACT_ATOMS: atom_id res chain seq x y z
N VAL A 1 -24.95 1.49 -11.43
CA VAL A 1 -23.95 2.19 -10.60
C VAL A 1 -23.06 1.13 -10.00
N THR A 2 -21.77 1.18 -10.29
CA THR A 2 -20.78 0.15 -9.97
C THR A 2 -20.12 0.35 -8.59
N TYR A 3 -20.51 1.36 -7.82
CA TYR A 3 -20.00 1.66 -6.49
C TYR A 3 -21.15 1.89 -5.49
N LYS A 4 -20.89 1.59 -4.21
CA LYS A 4 -21.87 1.77 -3.11
C LYS A 4 -21.94 3.23 -2.62
N ARG A 5 -20.79 3.92 -2.63
CA ARG A 5 -20.67 5.31 -2.17
C ARG A 5 -19.52 6.01 -2.91
N LYS A 6 -19.66 7.31 -3.12
CA LYS A 6 -18.63 8.18 -3.66
C LYS A 6 -18.50 9.43 -2.79
N GLU A 7 -17.29 9.81 -2.45
CA GLU A 7 -16.97 11.04 -1.73
C GLU A 7 -15.94 11.86 -2.51
N VAL A 8 -16.01 13.18 -2.36
CA VAL A 8 -15.03 14.12 -2.91
C VAL A 8 -14.53 15.00 -1.77
N ILE A 9 -13.22 14.95 -1.51
CA ILE A 9 -12.58 15.70 -0.43
C ILE A 9 -11.39 16.47 -1.03
N GLY A 10 -11.55 17.76 -1.25
CA GLY A 10 -10.54 18.54 -1.97
C GLY A 10 -10.28 17.98 -3.37
N ASN A 11 -9.03 17.60 -3.65
CA ASN A 11 -8.61 16.99 -4.91
C ASN A 11 -8.72 15.45 -4.91
N ALA A 12 -9.28 14.84 -3.85
CA ALA A 12 -9.45 13.41 -3.76
C ALA A 12 -10.88 12.99 -4.10
N THR A 13 -11.03 11.96 -4.93
CA THR A 13 -12.29 11.27 -5.21
C THR A 13 -12.18 9.84 -4.69
N LEU A 14 -13.04 9.47 -3.76
CA LEU A 14 -13.04 8.17 -3.11
C LEU A 14 -14.26 7.36 -3.52
N TYR A 15 -14.07 6.08 -3.77
CA TYR A 15 -15.15 5.14 -4.13
C TYR A 15 -15.17 3.95 -3.17
N LEU A 16 -16.33 3.66 -2.62
CA LEU A 16 -16.61 2.42 -1.88
C LEU A 16 -17.17 1.38 -2.83
N GLY A 17 -16.42 0.32 -3.10
CA GLY A 17 -16.85 -0.77 -3.97
C GLY A 17 -15.71 -1.65 -4.47
N ASP A 18 -16.02 -2.57 -5.37
CA ASP A 18 -15.04 -3.41 -6.04
C ASP A 18 -14.26 -2.60 -7.08
N CYS A 19 -12.95 -2.59 -6.98
CA CYS A 19 -12.08 -1.83 -7.86
C CYS A 19 -12.16 -2.31 -9.32
N LEU A 20 -12.36 -3.60 -9.57
CA LEU A 20 -12.50 -4.13 -10.93
C LEU A 20 -13.83 -3.74 -11.58
N GLU A 21 -14.91 -3.60 -10.80
CA GLU A 21 -16.19 -3.09 -11.29
C GLU A 21 -16.16 -1.58 -11.57
N ILE A 22 -15.38 -0.83 -10.77
CA ILE A 22 -15.27 0.63 -10.87
C ILE A 22 -14.31 1.04 -11.99
N LEU A 23 -13.21 0.29 -12.20
CA LEU A 23 -12.14 0.60 -13.14
C LEU A 23 -12.61 1.04 -14.55
N PRO A 24 -13.60 0.39 -15.19
CA PRO A 24 -14.08 0.79 -16.53
C PRO A 24 -14.76 2.16 -16.56
N THR A 25 -15.12 2.71 -15.41
CA THR A 25 -15.80 4.01 -15.28
C THR A 25 -14.88 5.17 -14.96
N LEU A 26 -13.61 4.86 -14.65
CA LEU A 26 -12.63 5.88 -14.26
C LEU A 26 -12.08 6.64 -15.46
N PRO A 27 -11.73 7.92 -15.27
CA PRO A 27 -10.93 8.64 -16.25
C PRO A 27 -9.51 8.05 -16.29
N LYS A 28 -8.76 8.38 -17.35
CA LYS A 28 -7.33 8.10 -17.39
C LYS A 28 -6.61 8.81 -16.25
N VAL A 29 -5.61 8.16 -15.69
CA VAL A 29 -4.73 8.70 -14.65
C VAL A 29 -3.27 8.67 -15.12
N ASP A 30 -2.41 9.45 -14.46
CA ASP A 30 -0.99 9.50 -14.81
C ASP A 30 -0.19 8.40 -14.14
N ALA A 31 -0.67 7.88 -13.01
CA ALA A 31 -0.06 6.74 -12.34
C ALA A 31 -1.06 5.92 -11.52
N VAL A 32 -0.77 4.62 -11.41
CA VAL A 32 -1.31 3.72 -10.38
C VAL A 32 -0.22 3.48 -9.34
N ILE A 33 -0.48 3.83 -8.08
CA ILE A 33 0.44 3.61 -6.95
C ILE A 33 -0.34 2.93 -5.84
N THR A 34 -0.01 1.68 -5.53
CA THR A 34 -0.89 0.85 -4.69
C THR A 34 -0.15 -0.21 -3.88
N ASP A 35 -0.83 -0.66 -2.82
CA ASP A 35 -0.45 -1.78 -1.95
C ASP A 35 -1.58 -2.83 -1.98
N PRO A 36 -1.63 -3.70 -3.01
CA PRO A 36 -2.73 -4.66 -3.18
C PRO A 36 -2.66 -5.80 -2.16
N PRO A 37 -3.73 -6.62 -2.02
CA PRO A 37 -3.62 -7.89 -1.33
C PRO A 37 -2.64 -8.81 -2.09
N TYR A 38 -1.69 -9.44 -1.37
CA TYR A 38 -0.58 -10.18 -1.99
C TYR A 38 -0.96 -11.61 -2.41
N GLY A 39 -2.09 -12.13 -1.92
CA GLY A 39 -2.54 -13.50 -2.17
C GLY A 39 -1.80 -14.53 -1.34
N ILE A 40 -1.40 -14.17 -0.13
CA ILE A 40 -0.64 -15.03 0.80
C ILE A 40 -1.50 -15.58 1.95
N ASP A 41 -2.81 -15.28 1.93
CA ASP A 41 -3.77 -15.66 2.99
C ASP A 41 -3.25 -15.26 4.38
N TYR A 42 -2.82 -13.99 4.50
CA TYR A 42 -2.16 -13.47 5.68
C TYR A 42 -3.05 -13.59 6.91
N ASN A 43 -2.69 -14.53 7.79
CA ASN A 43 -3.46 -14.82 8.99
C ASN A 43 -2.90 -14.05 10.19
N HIS A 44 -3.64 -13.06 10.67
CA HIS A 44 -3.31 -12.29 11.88
C HIS A 44 -3.44 -13.05 13.20
N SER A 45 -3.81 -14.34 13.17
CA SER A 45 -4.09 -15.14 14.38
C SER A 45 -2.85 -15.46 15.24
N GLY A 46 -1.76 -14.74 15.08
CA GLY A 46 -0.67 -14.67 16.07
C GLY A 46 0.24 -15.89 16.16
N ALA A 47 0.24 -16.80 15.17
CA ALA A 47 1.11 -17.97 15.19
C ALA A 47 2.58 -17.69 14.80
N HIS A 48 2.87 -16.51 14.26
CA HIS A 48 4.22 -16.13 13.81
C HIS A 48 4.72 -14.88 14.51
N GLY A 49 5.09 -14.99 15.78
CA GLY A 49 5.72 -13.89 16.51
C GLY A 49 5.61 -14.06 18.01
N ARG A 50 6.34 -15.01 18.60
CA ARG A 50 6.66 -14.94 20.01
C ARG A 50 7.64 -13.80 20.19
N PHE A 51 7.12 -12.62 20.53
CA PHE A 51 7.92 -11.64 21.24
C PHE A 51 8.33 -12.29 22.56
N ASN A 52 9.62 -12.40 22.83
CA ASN A 52 10.15 -12.88 24.08
C ASN A 52 9.51 -12.09 25.25
N GLY A 53 8.44 -12.63 25.85
CA GLY A 53 7.87 -12.16 27.12
C GLY A 53 6.96 -10.93 27.11
N VAL A 54 6.78 -10.23 25.99
CA VAL A 54 5.85 -9.09 25.93
C VAL A 54 4.55 -9.52 25.25
N GLY A 55 3.51 -9.72 26.05
CA GLY A 55 2.19 -10.12 25.55
C GLY A 55 1.61 -9.08 24.59
N VAL A 56 1.13 -9.52 23.45
CA VAL A 56 0.35 -8.67 22.53
C VAL A 56 -0.88 -8.19 23.30
N THR A 57 -1.07 -6.88 23.39
CA THR A 57 -2.21 -6.30 24.11
C THR A 57 -3.54 -6.73 23.46
N LYS A 58 -4.61 -6.82 24.26
CA LYS A 58 -5.96 -7.14 23.78
C LYS A 58 -6.36 -6.23 22.59
N ALA A 59 -6.06 -4.96 22.68
CA ALA A 59 -6.30 -3.96 21.64
C ALA A 59 -5.49 -4.19 20.34
N ALA A 60 -4.32 -4.82 20.41
CA ALA A 60 -3.54 -5.21 19.24
C ALA A 60 -4.12 -6.48 18.57
N ARG A 61 -4.67 -7.42 19.36
CA ARG A 61 -5.39 -8.60 18.87
C ARG A 61 -6.70 -8.21 18.18
N GLU A 62 -7.46 -7.27 18.75
CA GLU A 62 -8.74 -6.81 18.18
C GLU A 62 -8.54 -6.03 16.87
N ARG A 63 -7.44 -5.30 16.72
CA ARG A 63 -7.09 -4.59 15.47
C ARG A 63 -6.58 -5.50 14.35
N GLY A 64 -5.99 -6.67 14.68
CA GLY A 64 -5.34 -7.57 13.74
C GLY A 64 -6.22 -8.71 13.19
N ASN A 65 -7.45 -8.85 13.64
CA ASN A 65 -8.23 -10.08 13.43
C ASN A 65 -9.20 -10.03 12.24
N HIS A 66 -8.98 -9.13 11.29
CA HIS A 66 -9.81 -9.07 10.09
C HIS A 66 -9.03 -9.61 8.88
N PRO A 67 -9.58 -10.61 8.17
CA PRO A 67 -8.98 -11.09 6.94
C PRO A 67 -8.91 -9.95 5.92
N ILE A 68 -7.79 -9.88 5.18
CA ILE A 68 -7.64 -8.93 4.08
C ILE A 68 -8.50 -9.43 2.92
N HIS A 69 -9.40 -8.59 2.42
CA HIS A 69 -10.26 -8.97 1.30
C HIS A 69 -9.43 -9.29 0.06
N GLY A 70 -9.66 -10.49 -0.51
CA GLY A 70 -8.98 -10.93 -1.74
C GLY A 70 -7.58 -11.53 -1.53
N ASP A 71 -7.05 -11.57 -0.28
CA ASP A 71 -5.71 -12.10 0.01
C ASP A 71 -5.62 -13.64 -0.02
N ASN A 72 -6.77 -14.32 -0.14
CA ASN A 72 -6.88 -15.79 -0.27
C ASN A 72 -6.78 -16.30 -1.72
N LYS A 73 -6.43 -15.44 -2.67
CA LYS A 73 -6.21 -15.78 -4.09
C LYS A 73 -4.95 -15.09 -4.59
N PRO A 74 -4.21 -15.71 -5.50
CA PRO A 74 -3.06 -15.08 -6.14
C PRO A 74 -3.46 -13.74 -6.78
N PHE A 75 -2.70 -12.68 -6.48
CA PHE A 75 -2.96 -11.36 -7.05
C PHE A 75 -2.69 -11.34 -8.55
N ASP A 76 -3.58 -10.72 -9.33
CA ASP A 76 -3.42 -10.47 -10.75
C ASP A 76 -3.15 -8.97 -11.01
N PRO A 77 -1.93 -8.59 -11.44
CA PRO A 77 -1.59 -7.21 -11.75
C PRO A 77 -2.13 -6.71 -13.11
N SER A 78 -2.60 -7.61 -13.98
CA SER A 78 -2.96 -7.31 -15.38
C SER A 78 -3.96 -6.16 -15.55
N PRO A 79 -5.02 -6.03 -14.73
CA PRO A 79 -5.98 -4.93 -14.87
C PRO A 79 -5.30 -3.55 -14.78
N TRP A 80 -4.35 -3.41 -13.87
CA TRP A 80 -3.65 -2.15 -13.61
C TRP A 80 -2.58 -1.86 -14.67
N LEU A 81 -1.86 -2.89 -15.11
CA LEU A 81 -0.88 -2.80 -16.19
C LEU A 81 -1.53 -2.42 -17.53
N ASN A 82 -2.75 -2.88 -17.78
CA ASN A 82 -3.53 -2.53 -18.97
C ASN A 82 -4.18 -1.14 -18.86
N PHE A 83 -4.47 -0.68 -17.65
CA PHE A 83 -5.14 0.60 -17.43
C PHE A 83 -4.19 1.80 -17.53
N CYS A 84 -2.96 1.66 -17.02
CA CYS A 84 -1.98 2.73 -16.94
C CYS A 84 -0.58 2.22 -17.26
N SER A 85 0.22 3.01 -17.97
CA SER A 85 1.62 2.67 -18.30
C SER A 85 2.59 2.97 -17.16
N ASN A 86 2.20 3.81 -16.18
CA ASN A 86 3.01 4.18 -15.02
C ASN A 86 2.43 3.53 -13.78
N VAL A 87 2.94 2.36 -13.41
CA VAL A 87 2.37 1.52 -12.34
C VAL A 87 3.45 1.19 -11.32
N LEU A 88 3.16 1.43 -10.04
CA LEU A 88 3.98 1.07 -8.89
C LEU A 88 3.15 0.25 -7.90
N MET A 89 3.57 -1.00 -7.64
CA MET A 89 2.84 -1.94 -6.79
C MET A 89 3.75 -2.53 -5.72
N TRP A 90 3.35 -2.41 -4.46
CA TRP A 90 4.00 -3.06 -3.32
C TRP A 90 3.69 -4.56 -3.25
N GLY A 91 4.52 -5.34 -2.53
CA GLY A 91 4.38 -6.79 -2.40
C GLY A 91 4.80 -7.55 -3.65
N ALA A 92 5.60 -6.94 -4.50
CA ALA A 92 5.98 -7.48 -5.80
C ALA A 92 6.71 -8.83 -5.72
N ASP A 93 7.37 -9.12 -4.61
CA ASP A 93 8.03 -10.41 -4.32
C ASP A 93 7.03 -11.57 -4.19
N HIS A 94 5.74 -11.32 -3.94
CA HIS A 94 4.71 -12.35 -3.87
C HIS A 94 4.06 -12.69 -5.22
N PHE A 95 4.15 -11.79 -6.20
CA PHE A 95 3.53 -11.97 -7.52
C PHE A 95 4.45 -11.65 -8.71
N TYR A 96 5.77 -11.61 -8.49
CA TYR A 96 6.77 -11.30 -9.53
C TYR A 96 6.64 -12.13 -10.83
N PRO A 97 6.20 -13.42 -10.82
CA PRO A 97 6.06 -14.18 -12.07
C PRO A 97 4.95 -13.66 -13.00
N ARG A 98 4.12 -12.74 -12.52
CA ARG A 98 3.03 -12.12 -13.27
C ARG A 98 3.36 -10.70 -13.73
N LEU A 99 4.53 -10.19 -13.34
CA LEU A 99 5.01 -8.88 -13.75
C LEU A 99 5.74 -8.96 -15.08
N PRO A 100 5.76 -7.88 -15.89
CA PRO A 100 6.61 -7.80 -17.06
C PRO A 100 8.10 -7.99 -16.71
N ASP A 101 8.88 -8.53 -17.64
CA ASP A 101 10.34 -8.66 -17.51
C ASP A 101 11.05 -7.30 -17.49
N SER A 102 10.39 -6.23 -17.94
CA SER A 102 10.85 -4.85 -17.86
C SER A 102 10.44 -4.18 -16.55
N GLY A 103 10.96 -2.98 -16.31
CA GLY A 103 10.71 -2.22 -15.09
C GLY A 103 11.82 -2.37 -14.07
N ARG A 104 11.56 -1.94 -12.83
CA ARG A 104 12.55 -1.97 -11.75
C ARG A 104 11.92 -2.34 -10.42
N PHE A 105 12.74 -2.86 -9.50
CA PHE A 105 12.36 -3.00 -8.11
C PHE A 105 12.75 -1.76 -7.31
N LEU A 106 11.87 -1.43 -6.37
CA LEU A 106 12.11 -0.47 -5.30
C LEU A 106 12.09 -1.24 -3.99
N ALA A 107 13.00 -0.93 -3.08
CA ALA A 107 13.12 -1.60 -1.80
C ALA A 107 12.83 -0.63 -0.66
N TRP A 108 12.09 -1.06 0.34
CA TRP A 108 11.92 -0.36 1.59
C TRP A 108 12.61 -1.12 2.72
N ASN A 109 13.73 -0.57 3.22
CA ASN A 109 14.38 -1.04 4.44
C ASN A 109 13.59 -0.53 5.66
N LYS A 110 12.91 -1.44 6.36
CA LYS A 110 12.08 -1.15 7.55
C LYS A 110 12.86 -1.03 8.83
N LEU A 111 14.14 -1.42 8.82
CA LEU A 111 15.01 -1.30 9.99
C LEU A 111 15.57 0.12 10.16
N GLY A 112 15.69 0.90 9.07
CA GLY A 112 16.52 2.10 9.10
C GLY A 112 17.98 1.72 9.37
N ASP A 113 18.53 2.21 10.48
CA ASP A 113 19.92 1.93 10.90
C ASP A 113 20.02 0.83 11.98
N MET A 114 18.93 0.07 12.22
CA MET A 114 18.88 -0.96 13.27
C MET A 114 19.28 -2.33 12.72
N GLU A 115 19.88 -3.15 13.59
CA GLU A 115 20.11 -4.56 13.29
C GLU A 115 18.83 -5.38 13.37
N PRO A 116 18.71 -6.48 12.61
CA PRO A 116 17.58 -7.41 12.70
C PRO A 116 17.44 -7.99 14.11
N TRP A 117 16.19 -8.02 14.65
CA TRP A 117 15.96 -8.53 16.02
C TRP A 117 14.81 -9.55 16.13
N ASP A 118 14.09 -9.81 15.03
CA ASP A 118 12.97 -10.74 14.96
C ASP A 118 12.95 -11.50 13.64
N SER A 119 11.94 -12.34 13.43
CA SER A 119 11.77 -13.15 12.22
C SER A 119 10.91 -12.50 11.14
N PHE A 120 10.45 -11.25 11.33
CA PHE A 120 9.70 -10.54 10.29
C PHE A 120 10.63 -9.97 9.22
N SER A 121 10.11 -9.86 8.01
CA SER A 121 10.85 -9.28 6.89
C SER A 121 11.37 -7.87 7.21
N ASP A 122 12.66 -7.66 6.99
CA ASP A 122 13.34 -6.38 7.17
C ASP A 122 13.15 -5.44 5.99
N VAL A 123 12.80 -6.01 4.83
CA VAL A 123 12.64 -5.29 3.55
C VAL A 123 11.32 -5.66 2.92
N GLU A 124 10.65 -4.69 2.32
CA GLU A 124 9.54 -4.91 1.40
C GLU A 124 9.90 -4.40 0.01
N PHE A 125 9.36 -5.06 -1.02
CA PHE A 125 9.65 -4.73 -2.40
C PHE A 125 8.41 -4.22 -3.12
N ALA A 126 8.61 -3.16 -3.92
CA ALA A 126 7.66 -2.75 -4.93
C ALA A 126 8.26 -2.93 -6.32
N TRP A 127 7.41 -3.21 -7.30
CA TRP A 127 7.76 -3.14 -8.71
C TRP A 127 7.22 -1.84 -9.31
N HIS A 128 8.02 -1.21 -10.17
CA HIS A 128 7.63 -0.02 -10.91
C HIS A 128 7.89 -0.21 -12.39
N SER A 129 6.90 0.13 -13.24
CA SER A 129 6.94 -0.08 -14.68
C SER A 129 8.04 0.71 -15.42
N ALA A 130 8.60 1.76 -14.82
CA ALA A 130 9.66 2.54 -15.44
C ALA A 130 10.98 1.76 -15.47
N ASP A 131 11.60 1.67 -16.64
CA ASP A 131 12.94 1.09 -16.82
C ASP A 131 14.02 2.09 -16.36
N LYS A 132 14.33 2.05 -15.06
CA LYS A 132 15.29 2.92 -14.38
C LYS A 132 16.07 2.09 -13.35
N ALA A 133 17.11 2.69 -12.77
CA ALA A 133 17.85 2.05 -11.68
C ALA A 133 16.96 1.75 -10.46
N ALA A 134 17.15 0.59 -9.84
CA ALA A 134 16.55 0.26 -8.56
C ALA A 134 16.92 1.31 -7.49
N ARG A 135 16.02 1.52 -6.53
CA ARG A 135 16.21 2.48 -5.44
C ARG A 135 15.79 1.86 -4.12
N ILE A 136 16.37 2.37 -3.05
CA ILE A 136 16.03 1.97 -1.68
C ILE A 136 15.54 3.19 -0.89
N PHE A 137 14.50 3.00 -0.11
CA PHE A 137 14.03 3.90 0.92
C PHE A 137 14.32 3.29 2.28
N SER A 138 14.91 4.04 3.22
CA SER A 138 15.21 3.56 4.56
C SER A 138 14.43 4.37 5.58
N MET A 139 13.59 3.67 6.35
CA MET A 139 12.79 4.28 7.41
C MET A 139 12.37 3.22 8.41
N LYS A 140 12.66 3.43 9.68
CA LYS A 140 12.26 2.54 10.75
C LYS A 140 10.73 2.42 10.85
N TRP A 141 10.21 1.24 10.60
CA TRP A 141 8.77 0.97 10.62
C TRP A 141 8.49 -0.52 10.87
N LYS A 142 8.95 -1.03 12.01
CA LYS A 142 8.84 -2.45 12.32
C LYS A 142 8.24 -2.67 13.71
N GLY A 143 7.05 -3.25 13.77
CA GLY A 143 6.34 -3.50 15.02
C GLY A 143 6.04 -2.22 15.80
N ILE A 144 6.59 -2.10 17.02
CA ILE A 144 6.48 -0.91 17.88
C ILE A 144 7.56 0.13 17.55
N ALA A 145 8.62 -0.28 16.86
CA ALA A 145 9.74 0.57 16.47
C ALA A 145 9.40 1.31 15.17
N CYS A 146 8.67 2.39 15.27
CA CYS A 146 8.28 3.23 14.14
C CYS A 146 8.82 4.64 14.32
N ASP A 147 9.40 5.18 13.25
CA ASP A 147 9.74 6.60 13.17
C ASP A 147 8.48 7.41 12.82
N LYS A 148 7.84 7.96 13.85
CA LYS A 148 6.61 8.74 13.76
C LYS A 148 6.85 10.25 13.67
N ALA A 149 8.00 10.69 13.20
CA ALA A 149 8.27 12.10 13.03
C ALA A 149 7.56 12.70 11.81
N GLY A 150 7.24 13.99 11.87
CA GLY A 150 6.65 14.71 10.73
C GLY A 150 5.27 14.20 10.32
N GLU A 151 5.11 13.92 9.04
CA GLU A 151 3.83 13.49 8.42
C GLU A 151 3.30 12.17 9.00
N ASP A 152 4.16 11.33 9.58
CA ASP A 152 3.81 10.02 10.13
C ASP A 152 3.46 10.05 11.63
N ASN A 153 3.29 11.25 12.21
CA ASN A 153 2.94 11.42 13.63
C ASN A 153 1.47 11.09 13.97
N GLY A 154 0.70 10.60 13.03
CA GLY A 154 -0.70 10.20 13.20
C GLY A 154 -0.89 8.84 13.87
N LEU A 155 -2.13 8.53 14.25
CA LEU A 155 -2.52 7.22 14.73
C LEU A 155 -2.46 6.20 13.57
N ARG A 156 -1.84 5.06 13.84
CA ARG A 156 -1.90 3.92 12.93
C ARG A 156 -3.31 3.33 13.01
N VAL A 157 -4.10 3.51 11.95
CA VAL A 157 -5.51 3.06 11.88
C VAL A 157 -5.66 1.71 11.19
N HIS A 158 -4.64 1.26 10.45
CA HIS A 158 -4.63 -0.03 9.77
C HIS A 158 -3.36 -0.82 10.11
N THR A 159 -3.46 -2.15 10.22
CA THR A 159 -2.35 -3.04 10.66
C THR A 159 -1.19 -3.04 9.67
N THR A 160 -1.48 -2.98 8.38
CA THR A 160 -0.50 -2.98 7.28
C THR A 160 -0.28 -1.59 6.68
N GLN A 161 -0.67 -0.54 7.41
CA GLN A 161 -0.54 0.85 6.94
C GLN A 161 0.91 1.19 6.60
N LYS A 162 1.13 1.62 5.36
CA LYS A 162 2.41 2.17 4.90
C LYS A 162 2.62 3.59 5.46
N PRO A 163 3.87 4.02 5.71
CA PRO A 163 4.17 5.40 6.10
C PRO A 163 3.81 6.41 5.01
N ILE A 164 3.35 7.61 5.39
CA ILE A 164 3.06 8.70 4.43
C ILE A 164 4.33 9.09 3.67
N ARG A 165 5.47 9.20 4.37
CA ARG A 165 6.78 9.51 3.75
C ARG A 165 7.21 8.47 2.71
N LEU A 166 6.90 7.20 2.92
CA LEU A 166 7.15 6.15 1.94
C LEU A 166 6.29 6.34 0.69
N MET A 167 4.98 6.60 0.85
CA MET A 167 4.09 6.80 -0.29
C MET A 167 4.42 8.09 -1.05
N ARG A 168 4.83 9.15 -0.35
CA ARG A 168 5.37 10.36 -0.97
C ARG A 168 6.60 10.05 -1.83
N TRP A 169 7.57 9.30 -1.29
CA TRP A 169 8.72 8.86 -2.06
C TRP A 169 8.31 8.02 -3.29
N CYS A 170 7.30 7.14 -3.18
CA CYS A 170 6.76 6.41 -4.33
C CYS A 170 6.22 7.34 -5.42
N ILE A 171 5.49 8.38 -5.04
CA ILE A 171 4.99 9.41 -5.97
C ILE A 171 6.16 10.10 -6.69
N GLU A 172 7.22 10.46 -5.97
CA GLU A 172 8.43 11.05 -6.54
C GLU A 172 9.14 10.06 -7.50
N GLN A 173 9.24 8.76 -7.12
CA GLN A 173 9.81 7.72 -7.98
C GLN A 173 8.99 7.49 -9.26
N ALA A 174 7.68 7.67 -9.20
CA ALA A 174 6.77 7.62 -10.35
C ALA A 174 6.82 8.88 -11.24
N GLY A 175 7.70 9.83 -10.95
CA GLY A 175 7.87 11.07 -11.73
C GLY A 175 6.92 12.18 -11.34
N SER A 176 6.41 12.16 -10.11
CA SER A 176 5.50 13.16 -9.55
C SER A 176 4.24 13.38 -10.42
N PRO A 177 3.47 12.32 -10.72
CA PRO A 177 2.26 12.38 -11.54
C PRO A 177 1.24 13.39 -10.96
N GLU A 178 0.43 13.99 -11.82
CA GLU A 178 -0.61 14.93 -11.39
C GLU A 178 -1.85 14.21 -10.86
N THR A 179 -2.20 13.07 -11.46
CA THR A 179 -3.36 12.26 -11.07
C THR A 179 -2.93 10.85 -10.69
N ILE A 180 -3.27 10.40 -9.49
CA ILE A 180 -2.86 9.12 -8.91
C ILE A 180 -4.10 8.29 -8.60
N LEU A 181 -4.09 7.01 -9.02
CA LEU A 181 -5.08 6.02 -8.61
C LEU A 181 -4.45 5.04 -7.61
N ASP A 182 -5.15 4.82 -6.49
CA ASP A 182 -4.91 3.69 -5.58
C ASP A 182 -6.18 2.82 -5.51
N PRO A 183 -6.22 1.67 -6.22
CA PRO A 183 -7.39 0.80 -6.25
C PRO A 183 -7.58 -0.05 -4.98
N TYR A 184 -6.64 0.00 -4.04
CA TYR A 184 -6.67 -0.70 -2.76
C TYR A 184 -6.27 0.26 -1.63
N MET A 185 -6.97 1.41 -1.55
CA MET A 185 -6.48 2.55 -0.76
C MET A 185 -6.38 2.29 0.75
N GLY A 186 -7.11 1.31 1.28
CA GLY A 186 -7.10 0.97 2.70
C GLY A 186 -7.35 2.20 3.58
N SER A 187 -6.38 2.54 4.41
CA SER A 187 -6.43 3.73 5.29
C SER A 187 -6.19 5.08 4.58
N GLY A 188 -6.03 5.09 3.26
CA GLY A 188 -5.85 6.31 2.47
C GLY A 188 -4.47 6.96 2.55
N THR A 189 -3.43 6.23 2.95
CA THR A 189 -2.08 6.79 3.10
C THR A 189 -1.53 7.36 1.80
N THR A 190 -1.77 6.69 0.66
CA THR A 190 -1.41 7.19 -0.68
C THR A 190 -2.12 8.52 -0.98
N GLY A 191 -3.41 8.62 -0.62
CA GLY A 191 -4.22 9.82 -0.80
C GLY A 191 -3.72 10.98 0.05
N LEU A 192 -3.32 10.73 1.31
CA LEU A 192 -2.71 11.75 2.16
C LEU A 192 -1.38 12.25 1.58
N ALA A 193 -0.52 11.35 1.12
CA ALA A 193 0.73 11.71 0.48
C ALA A 193 0.50 12.53 -0.81
N ALA A 194 -0.47 12.14 -1.64
CA ALA A 194 -0.87 12.87 -2.84
C ALA A 194 -1.39 14.27 -2.51
N GLY A 195 -2.28 14.39 -1.51
CA GLY A 195 -2.81 15.66 -1.04
C GLY A 195 -1.74 16.61 -0.53
N ASN A 196 -0.77 16.10 0.26
CA ASN A 196 0.38 16.89 0.75
C ASN A 196 1.27 17.43 -0.39
N LEU A 197 1.26 16.74 -1.53
CA LEU A 197 1.97 17.16 -2.75
C LEU A 197 1.09 17.96 -3.73
N GLY A 198 -0.15 18.27 -3.36
CA GLY A 198 -1.10 19.00 -4.21
C GLY A 198 -1.58 18.24 -5.44
N ARG A 199 -1.50 16.87 -5.42
CA ARG A 199 -1.89 16.00 -6.53
C ARG A 199 -3.36 15.61 -6.44
N ALA A 200 -3.98 15.34 -7.58
CA ALA A 200 -5.30 14.73 -7.63
C ALA A 200 -5.20 13.23 -7.28
N PHE A 201 -6.18 12.73 -6.53
CA PHE A 201 -6.19 11.36 -6.05
C PHE A 201 -7.53 10.68 -6.34
N ILE A 202 -7.48 9.45 -6.80
CA ILE A 202 -8.64 8.56 -6.89
C ILE A 202 -8.32 7.35 -6.02
N GLY A 203 -9.14 7.12 -5.00
CA GLY A 203 -9.02 5.97 -4.10
C GLY A 203 -10.22 5.04 -4.21
N ILE A 204 -9.99 3.73 -4.18
CA ILE A 204 -11.05 2.74 -4.13
C ILE A 204 -10.83 1.86 -2.91
N GLU A 205 -11.90 1.61 -2.15
CA GLU A 205 -11.89 0.75 -0.97
C GLU A 205 -13.14 -0.14 -1.00
N ILE A 206 -12.96 -1.42 -0.72
CA ILE A 206 -14.07 -2.38 -0.70
C ILE A 206 -14.72 -2.49 0.68
N GLU A 207 -13.92 -2.25 1.74
CA GLU A 207 -14.34 -2.39 3.13
C GLU A 207 -14.89 -1.09 3.71
N PRO A 208 -16.18 -1.01 4.06
CA PRO A 208 -16.80 0.23 4.55
C PRO A 208 -16.14 0.84 5.79
N LYS A 209 -15.47 0.02 6.60
CA LYS A 209 -14.82 0.49 7.84
C LYS A 209 -13.55 1.31 7.60
N TYR A 210 -12.95 1.21 6.40
CA TYR A 210 -11.74 1.95 6.02
C TYR A 210 -12.06 3.13 5.11
N PHE A 211 -13.27 3.13 4.53
CA PHE A 211 -13.81 4.22 3.74
C PHE A 211 -14.37 5.34 4.65
#